data_cf24f2a22b8c4a4508915066570a1b38
#
_entry.id   cf24f2a22b8c4a4508915066570a1b38
#
_cell.length_a   1.000
_cell.length_b   1.000
_cell.length_c   1.000
_cell.angle_alpha   90.00
_cell.angle_beta   90.00
_cell.angle_gamma   90.00
#
_symmetry.space_group_name_H-M   'P 1'
#
loop_
_entity.id
_entity.type
_entity.pdbx_description
1 polymer ?
#
loop_
_entity_poly.entity_id
_entity_poly.type
_entity_poly.pdbx_seq_one_letter_code
_entity_poly.pdbx_strand_id
1 'polypeptide(L)'
;MERKKISRRRFVGTASAGTLGTVALSGIPFIGKTTNVSGKLAVLGGDPVVKNKVWPKWPYVDEKMISQLTETAKSGLWCRIDNSKNGTVATFEREYAKLMGTKGCIATGSGTQALNTVVEAMGIGPGDEVITSPYTDPGTIASILVSRALPVLADIDRESFQIDPDEVEKKITKNTKAIMPVHM
;
A
#
# COMPACT_ATOMS: atom_id res chain seq x y z
N MET A 1 -12.66 4.71 41.37
CA MET A 1 -11.70 5.67 40.80
C MET A 1 -12.28 6.19 39.50
N GLU A 2 -12.78 7.42 39.50
CA GLU A 2 -13.44 8.05 38.37
C GLU A 2 -12.40 8.49 37.36
N ARG A 3 -12.46 7.96 36.11
CA ARG A 3 -11.57 8.40 35.02
C ARG A 3 -12.00 9.79 34.53
N LYS A 4 -11.25 10.83 34.86
CA LYS A 4 -11.44 12.19 34.31
C LYS A 4 -11.35 12.16 32.79
N LYS A 5 -12.47 12.45 32.11
CA LYS A 5 -12.52 12.61 30.64
C LYS A 5 -11.73 13.85 30.25
N ILE A 6 -10.67 13.67 29.47
CA ILE A 6 -9.88 14.77 28.89
C ILE A 6 -10.57 15.21 27.60
N SER A 7 -10.86 16.51 27.45
CA SER A 7 -11.44 17.04 26.22
C SER A 7 -10.41 17.02 25.07
N ARG A 8 -10.87 16.83 23.81
CA ARG A 8 -9.99 16.85 22.62
C ARG A 8 -9.09 18.10 22.55
N ARG A 9 -9.63 19.27 22.92
CA ARG A 9 -8.88 20.54 22.93
C ARG A 9 -7.77 20.55 23.97
N ARG A 10 -7.98 19.92 25.12
CA ARG A 10 -6.96 19.82 26.17
C ARG A 10 -5.90 18.75 25.84
N PHE A 11 -6.30 17.69 25.13
CA PHE A 11 -5.38 16.68 24.61
C PHE A 11 -4.45 17.26 23.55
N VAL A 12 -4.98 17.97 22.55
CA VAL A 12 -4.18 18.63 21.51
C VAL A 12 -3.27 19.72 22.12
N GLY A 13 -3.76 20.50 23.08
CA GLY A 13 -2.94 21.55 23.74
C GLY A 13 -1.83 21.00 24.63
N THR A 14 -2.04 19.84 25.27
CA THR A 14 -0.98 19.16 26.04
C THR A 14 -0.02 18.37 25.15
N ALA A 15 -0.49 17.82 24.03
CA ALA A 15 0.37 17.15 23.06
C ALA A 15 1.30 18.14 22.36
N SER A 16 0.82 19.32 21.96
CA SER A 16 1.65 20.34 21.30
C SER A 16 2.65 21.05 22.24
N ALA A 17 2.34 21.16 23.53
CA ALA A 17 3.27 21.77 24.51
C ALA A 17 4.27 20.77 25.12
N GLY A 18 3.92 19.49 25.14
CA GLY A 18 4.74 18.43 25.76
C GLY A 18 5.68 17.71 24.79
N THR A 19 5.34 17.65 23.51
CA THR A 19 6.06 16.79 22.54
C THR A 19 7.41 17.34 22.09
N LEU A 20 7.63 18.65 22.13
CA LEU A 20 8.95 19.22 21.80
C LEU A 20 9.97 19.11 22.93
N GLY A 21 9.52 18.99 24.19
CA GLY A 21 10.41 18.91 25.35
C GLY A 21 10.67 17.49 25.84
N THR A 22 9.71 16.57 25.70
CA THR A 22 9.78 15.23 26.28
C THR A 22 10.29 14.15 25.33
N VAL A 23 10.26 14.38 24.01
CA VAL A 23 10.93 13.48 23.04
C VAL A 23 12.46 13.49 23.25
N ALA A 24 13.01 14.58 23.81
CA ALA A 24 14.42 14.65 24.17
C ALA A 24 14.77 13.92 25.49
N LEU A 25 13.77 13.59 26.34
CA LEU A 25 14.00 13.06 27.68
C LEU A 25 13.45 11.64 27.92
N SER A 26 12.61 11.11 27.07
CA SER A 26 11.90 9.83 27.31
C SER A 26 12.52 8.60 26.67
N GLY A 27 13.80 8.64 26.24
CA GLY A 27 14.53 7.40 25.89
C GLY A 27 13.79 6.47 24.92
N ILE A 28 12.94 7.02 24.04
CA ILE A 28 12.40 6.22 22.92
C ILE A 28 13.62 5.89 22.07
N PRO A 29 14.01 4.61 21.93
CA PRO A 29 15.10 4.30 21.04
C PRO A 29 14.67 4.70 19.63
N PHE A 30 15.14 5.86 19.18
CA PHE A 30 15.17 6.17 17.77
C PHE A 30 16.02 5.04 17.16
N ILE A 31 15.40 4.16 16.39
CA ILE A 31 16.09 3.06 15.71
C ILE A 31 17.05 3.69 14.70
N GLY A 32 18.23 3.91 15.16
CA GLY A 32 19.37 4.38 14.41
C GLY A 32 20.47 4.55 15.41
N LYS A 33 21.42 3.63 15.49
CA LYS A 33 22.73 3.93 16.07
C LYS A 33 23.23 5.16 15.35
N THR A 34 22.99 6.35 15.91
CA THR A 34 23.68 7.56 15.50
C THR A 34 25.14 7.41 15.88
N THR A 35 25.93 6.83 15.00
CA THR A 35 27.37 7.03 15.03
C THR A 35 27.59 8.54 14.87
N ASN A 36 28.14 9.17 15.89
CA ASN A 36 28.64 10.55 16.00
C ASN A 36 28.63 11.36 14.68
N VAL A 37 27.46 11.79 14.23
CA VAL A 37 27.34 12.85 13.23
C VAL A 37 27.05 14.09 14.02
N SER A 38 27.85 15.12 13.90
CA SER A 38 27.73 16.43 14.53
C SER A 38 26.26 16.86 14.54
N GLY A 39 25.68 16.94 15.72
CA GLY A 39 24.27 16.82 16.06
C GLY A 39 23.24 17.78 15.45
N LYS A 40 23.42 18.29 14.23
CA LYS A 40 22.43 19.13 13.57
C LYS A 40 21.72 18.34 12.47
N LEU A 41 20.38 18.21 12.60
CA LEU A 41 19.56 17.56 11.57
C LEU A 41 19.68 18.29 10.21
N ALA A 42 19.71 17.55 9.10
CA ALA A 42 19.81 18.13 7.76
C ALA A 42 18.70 19.15 7.47
N VAL A 43 17.48 18.93 7.94
CA VAL A 43 16.34 19.86 7.83
C VAL A 43 16.59 21.19 8.56
N LEU A 44 17.46 21.20 9.55
CA LEU A 44 17.87 22.39 10.29
C LEU A 44 19.20 22.98 9.79
N GLY A 45 19.65 22.57 8.61
CA GLY A 45 20.89 23.03 7.99
C GLY A 45 22.14 22.25 8.41
N GLY A 46 21.98 21.03 8.92
CA GLY A 46 23.07 20.06 9.10
C GLY A 46 23.40 19.33 7.80
N ASP A 47 24.47 18.55 7.84
CA ASP A 47 24.89 17.73 6.71
C ASP A 47 23.89 16.60 6.44
N PRO A 48 23.37 16.44 5.22
CA PRO A 48 22.51 15.30 4.88
C PRO A 48 23.29 14.00 4.89
N VAL A 49 22.70 12.94 5.47
CA VAL A 49 23.29 11.61 5.52
C VAL A 49 23.47 11.03 4.10
N VAL A 50 22.54 11.34 3.19
CA VAL A 50 22.59 10.92 1.79
C VAL A 50 23.02 12.12 0.95
N LYS A 51 24.31 12.16 0.62
CA LYS A 51 24.89 13.19 -0.26
C LYS A 51 25.04 12.60 -1.67
N ASN A 52 24.74 13.41 -2.69
CA ASN A 52 25.00 13.10 -4.08
C ASN A 52 24.33 11.83 -4.64
N LYS A 53 23.26 11.36 -4.01
CA LYS A 53 22.49 10.23 -4.53
C LYS A 53 21.55 10.73 -5.62
N VAL A 54 21.81 10.29 -6.85
CA VAL A 54 20.87 10.48 -7.96
C VAL A 54 19.78 9.41 -7.83
N TRP A 55 18.58 9.85 -7.52
CA TRP A 55 17.43 8.96 -7.48
C TRP A 55 16.96 8.69 -8.91
N PRO A 56 16.59 7.44 -9.26
CA PRO A 56 16.00 7.15 -10.55
C PRO A 56 14.73 8.00 -10.73
N LYS A 57 14.54 8.49 -11.94
CA LYS A 57 13.32 9.24 -12.28
C LYS A 57 12.11 8.30 -12.25
N TRP A 58 11.02 8.78 -11.69
CA TRP A 58 9.74 8.10 -11.73
C TRP A 58 8.67 9.05 -12.31
N PRO A 59 7.85 8.57 -13.24
CA PRO A 59 7.92 7.25 -13.91
C PRO A 59 9.14 7.12 -14.83
N TYR A 60 9.58 5.87 -15.06
CA TYR A 60 10.59 5.58 -16.07
C TYR A 60 9.96 5.71 -17.47
N VAL A 61 10.60 6.44 -18.34
CA VAL A 61 10.14 6.66 -19.72
C VAL A 61 11.34 6.56 -20.65
N ASP A 62 11.22 5.73 -21.69
CA ASP A 62 12.21 5.60 -22.75
C ASP A 62 11.57 5.74 -24.15
N GLU A 63 12.40 5.83 -25.18
CA GLU A 63 11.95 5.98 -26.57
C GLU A 63 11.08 4.80 -27.05
N LYS A 64 11.35 3.60 -26.57
CA LYS A 64 10.54 2.42 -26.90
C LYS A 64 9.12 2.54 -26.34
N MET A 65 8.98 3.00 -25.11
CA MET A 65 7.68 3.25 -24.49
C MET A 65 6.90 4.33 -25.24
N ILE A 66 7.57 5.43 -25.61
CA ILE A 66 6.97 6.52 -26.39
C ILE A 66 6.49 6.01 -27.76
N SER A 67 7.32 5.23 -28.46
CA SER A 67 6.96 4.64 -29.76
C SER A 67 5.73 3.75 -29.64
N GLN A 68 5.71 2.83 -28.68
CA GLN A 68 4.58 1.92 -28.48
C GLN A 68 3.27 2.65 -28.13
N LEU A 69 3.34 3.69 -27.30
CA LEU A 69 2.17 4.53 -27.00
C LEU A 69 1.67 5.25 -28.24
N THR A 70 2.60 5.78 -29.06
CA THR A 70 2.27 6.47 -30.30
C THR A 70 1.63 5.52 -31.32
N GLU A 71 2.15 4.31 -31.47
CA GLU A 71 1.59 3.28 -32.34
C GLU A 71 0.18 2.87 -31.88
N THR A 72 0.00 2.63 -30.58
CA THR A 72 -1.30 2.32 -30.01
C THR A 72 -2.31 3.45 -30.25
N ALA A 73 -1.91 4.70 -30.05
CA ALA A 73 -2.76 5.85 -30.31
C ALA A 73 -3.19 5.96 -31.77
N LYS A 74 -2.25 5.74 -32.72
CA LYS A 74 -2.51 5.79 -34.17
C LYS A 74 -3.35 4.61 -34.67
N SER A 75 -3.29 3.45 -34.01
CA SER A 75 -4.00 2.27 -34.43
C SER A 75 -5.52 2.41 -34.32
N GLY A 76 -6.03 3.31 -33.47
CA GLY A 76 -7.45 3.43 -33.17
C GLY A 76 -8.02 2.26 -32.34
N LEU A 77 -7.21 1.25 -32.01
CA LEU A 77 -7.62 0.08 -31.22
C LEU A 77 -7.39 0.34 -29.72
N TRP A 78 -8.26 1.12 -29.14
CA TRP A 78 -8.15 1.55 -27.73
C TRP A 78 -8.98 0.70 -26.77
N CYS A 79 -9.90 -0.09 -27.30
CA CYS A 79 -10.78 -0.91 -26.52
C CYS A 79 -10.30 -2.37 -26.49
N ARG A 80 -10.32 -2.98 -25.30
CA ARG A 80 -9.99 -4.40 -25.13
C ARG A 80 -10.93 -5.33 -25.92
N ILE A 81 -12.20 -4.96 -26.04
CA ILE A 81 -13.26 -5.78 -26.65
C ILE A 81 -13.05 -5.87 -28.17
N ASP A 82 -12.60 -4.82 -28.82
CA ASP A 82 -12.35 -4.78 -30.26
C ASP A 82 -11.09 -5.53 -30.66
N ASN A 83 -10.46 -6.18 -29.69
CA ASN A 83 -9.14 -6.67 -29.89
C ASN A 83 -9.15 -8.15 -30.18
N SER A 84 -8.79 -8.46 -31.40
CA SER A 84 -8.33 -9.79 -31.77
C SER A 84 -7.21 -10.25 -30.83
N LYS A 85 -6.90 -11.53 -30.84
CA LYS A 85 -5.83 -12.18 -30.05
C LYS A 85 -4.46 -11.49 -30.07
N ASN A 86 -4.28 -10.50 -30.94
CA ASN A 86 -3.02 -9.78 -31.20
C ASN A 86 -2.98 -8.33 -30.68
N GLY A 87 -4.03 -7.87 -29.98
CA GLY A 87 -4.02 -6.52 -29.46
C GLY A 87 -3.04 -6.30 -28.30
N THR A 88 -2.76 -5.03 -28.04
CA THR A 88 -1.78 -4.62 -27.02
C THR A 88 -2.09 -5.21 -25.65
N VAL A 89 -3.35 -5.16 -25.21
CA VAL A 89 -3.78 -5.74 -23.92
C VAL A 89 -3.63 -7.24 -23.91
N ALA A 90 -4.11 -7.94 -24.95
CA ALA A 90 -4.02 -9.40 -25.03
C ALA A 90 -2.54 -9.86 -25.09
N THR A 91 -1.69 -9.10 -25.74
CA THR A 91 -0.25 -9.35 -25.77
C THR A 91 0.36 -9.18 -24.39
N PHE A 92 0.06 -8.09 -23.70
CA PHE A 92 0.52 -7.86 -22.32
C PHE A 92 0.08 -9.01 -21.40
N GLU A 93 -1.19 -9.36 -21.40
CA GLU A 93 -1.75 -10.44 -20.56
C GLU A 93 -1.04 -11.78 -20.77
N ARG A 94 -0.78 -12.12 -22.02
CA ARG A 94 -0.07 -13.34 -22.40
C ARG A 94 1.39 -13.34 -21.92
N GLU A 95 2.11 -12.25 -22.18
CA GLU A 95 3.51 -12.14 -21.81
C GLU A 95 3.69 -12.03 -20.28
N TYR A 96 2.79 -11.31 -19.61
CA TYR A 96 2.81 -11.20 -18.16
C TYR A 96 2.48 -12.53 -17.48
N ALA A 97 1.48 -13.25 -17.96
CA ALA A 97 1.16 -14.59 -17.48
C ALA A 97 2.37 -15.54 -17.61
N LYS A 98 3.06 -15.47 -18.75
CA LYS A 98 4.28 -16.24 -18.99
C LYS A 98 5.40 -15.87 -18.03
N LEU A 99 5.64 -14.57 -17.84
CA LEU A 99 6.65 -14.04 -16.90
C LEU A 99 6.40 -14.51 -15.47
N MET A 100 5.14 -14.51 -15.04
CA MET A 100 4.73 -14.90 -13.68
C MET A 100 4.52 -16.40 -13.50
N GLY A 101 4.63 -17.21 -14.57
CA GLY A 101 4.38 -18.65 -14.52
C GLY A 101 2.93 -19.02 -14.23
N THR A 102 1.97 -18.14 -14.53
CA THR A 102 0.54 -18.35 -14.30
C THR A 102 -0.18 -18.82 -15.55
N LYS A 103 -1.36 -19.45 -15.38
CA LYS A 103 -2.19 -19.93 -16.51
C LYS A 103 -2.83 -18.80 -17.31
N GLY A 104 -2.98 -17.63 -16.73
CA GLY A 104 -3.61 -16.47 -17.36
C GLY A 104 -3.35 -15.21 -16.57
N CYS A 105 -3.62 -14.09 -17.21
CA CYS A 105 -3.56 -12.75 -16.62
C CYS A 105 -4.74 -11.93 -17.16
N ILE A 106 -5.28 -11.06 -16.33
CA ILE A 106 -6.30 -10.09 -16.71
C ILE A 106 -5.78 -8.70 -16.34
N ALA A 107 -5.57 -7.87 -17.35
CA ALA A 107 -5.18 -6.49 -17.14
C ALA A 107 -6.36 -5.64 -16.66
N THR A 108 -6.12 -4.76 -15.70
CA THR A 108 -7.10 -3.83 -15.13
C THR A 108 -6.57 -2.41 -15.20
N GLY A 109 -7.45 -1.42 -15.05
CA GLY A 109 -7.09 -0.01 -15.16
C GLY A 109 -6.32 0.54 -13.94
N SER A 110 -6.33 -0.18 -12.81
CA SER A 110 -5.62 0.21 -11.58
C SER A 110 -5.43 -0.96 -10.64
N GLY A 111 -4.52 -0.84 -9.66
CA GLY A 111 -4.34 -1.81 -8.60
C GLY A 111 -5.60 -2.03 -7.76
N THR A 112 -6.32 -0.96 -7.42
CA THR A 112 -7.62 -1.06 -6.72
C THR A 112 -8.63 -1.90 -7.51
N GLN A 113 -8.70 -1.69 -8.83
CA GLN A 113 -9.58 -2.47 -9.69
C GLN A 113 -9.14 -3.94 -9.77
N ALA A 114 -7.83 -4.21 -9.77
CA ALA A 114 -7.29 -5.56 -9.72
C ALA A 114 -7.72 -6.28 -8.43
N LEU A 115 -7.56 -5.63 -7.29
CA LEU A 115 -7.97 -6.19 -5.99
C LEU A 115 -9.49 -6.45 -5.94
N ASN A 116 -10.31 -5.50 -6.41
CA ASN A 116 -11.75 -5.71 -6.49
C ASN A 116 -12.11 -6.89 -7.39
N THR A 117 -11.47 -7.00 -8.56
CA THR A 117 -11.68 -8.12 -9.47
C THR A 117 -11.38 -9.48 -8.81
N VAL A 118 -10.32 -9.54 -7.99
CA VAL A 118 -9.98 -10.77 -7.24
C VAL A 118 -11.04 -11.08 -6.18
N VAL A 119 -11.45 -10.10 -5.40
CA VAL A 119 -12.48 -10.27 -4.35
C VAL A 119 -13.79 -10.76 -4.95
N GLU A 120 -14.23 -10.16 -6.05
CA GLU A 120 -15.44 -10.58 -6.80
C GLU A 120 -15.29 -11.99 -7.38
N ALA A 121 -14.13 -12.31 -7.98
CA ALA A 121 -13.86 -13.62 -8.56
C ALA A 121 -13.85 -14.76 -7.52
N MET A 122 -13.51 -14.43 -6.26
CA MET A 122 -13.61 -15.37 -5.14
C MET A 122 -15.04 -15.54 -4.61
N GLY A 123 -16.01 -14.80 -5.12
CA GLY A 123 -17.40 -14.84 -4.67
C GLY A 123 -17.60 -14.23 -3.28
N ILE A 124 -16.68 -13.38 -2.83
CA ILE A 124 -16.74 -12.72 -1.52
C ILE A 124 -17.76 -11.57 -1.59
N GLY A 125 -18.66 -11.51 -0.60
CA GLY A 125 -19.75 -10.53 -0.60
C GLY A 125 -20.35 -10.26 0.77
N PRO A 126 -21.63 -9.87 0.83
CA PRO A 126 -22.29 -9.47 2.08
C PRO A 126 -22.24 -10.56 3.15
N GLY A 127 -21.76 -10.22 4.32
CA GLY A 127 -21.61 -11.13 5.46
C GLY A 127 -20.25 -11.83 5.54
N ASP A 128 -19.44 -11.75 4.49
CA ASP A 128 -18.08 -12.26 4.49
C ASP A 128 -17.09 -11.25 5.05
N GLU A 129 -16.00 -11.74 5.60
CA GLU A 129 -14.92 -10.96 6.18
C GLU A 129 -13.62 -11.19 5.38
N VAL A 130 -12.89 -10.09 5.16
CA VAL A 130 -11.53 -10.13 4.59
C VAL A 130 -10.58 -9.46 5.57
N ILE A 131 -9.60 -10.21 6.06
CA ILE A 131 -8.59 -9.70 7.00
C ILE A 131 -7.52 -8.98 6.19
N THR A 132 -7.16 -7.76 6.61
CA THR A 132 -6.09 -6.97 5.99
C THR A 132 -5.37 -6.09 7.01
N SER A 133 -4.28 -5.43 6.58
CA SER A 133 -3.52 -4.50 7.41
C SER A 133 -4.19 -3.12 7.48
N PRO A 134 -4.15 -2.41 8.62
CA PRO A 134 -4.51 -0.99 8.68
C PRO A 134 -3.48 -0.07 8.00
N TYR A 135 -2.25 -0.54 7.81
CA TYR A 135 -1.19 0.18 7.12
C TYR A 135 -1.20 -0.22 5.64
N THR A 136 -1.99 0.50 4.87
CA THR A 136 -2.23 0.20 3.45
C THR A 136 -2.75 1.41 2.70
N ASP A 137 -2.70 1.35 1.36
CA ASP A 137 -3.41 2.27 0.50
C ASP A 137 -4.94 2.10 0.68
N PRO A 138 -5.72 3.20 0.64
CA PRO A 138 -7.18 3.14 0.75
C PRO A 138 -7.85 2.21 -0.28
N GLY A 139 -7.21 1.97 -1.43
CA GLY A 139 -7.70 1.05 -2.46
C GLY A 139 -7.85 -0.38 -2.00
N THR A 140 -7.03 -0.84 -1.05
CA THR A 140 -7.16 -2.17 -0.44
C THR A 140 -8.49 -2.29 0.31
N ILE A 141 -8.79 -1.34 1.17
CA ILE A 141 -10.04 -1.31 1.93
C ILE A 141 -11.24 -1.10 1.00
N ALA A 142 -11.11 -0.18 0.03
CA ALA A 142 -12.17 0.11 -0.94
C ALA A 142 -12.56 -1.12 -1.76
N SER A 143 -11.59 -1.94 -2.17
CA SER A 143 -11.87 -3.16 -2.95
C SER A 143 -12.73 -4.17 -2.19
N ILE A 144 -12.56 -4.28 -0.87
CA ILE A 144 -13.38 -5.13 -0.01
C ILE A 144 -14.78 -4.54 0.17
N LEU A 145 -14.86 -3.23 0.44
CA LEU A 145 -16.14 -2.54 0.67
C LEU A 145 -17.03 -2.50 -0.57
N VAL A 146 -16.46 -2.35 -1.77
CA VAL A 146 -17.22 -2.37 -3.04
C VAL A 146 -17.91 -3.70 -3.23
N SER A 147 -17.29 -4.80 -2.84
CA SER A 147 -17.91 -6.15 -2.85
C SER A 147 -18.89 -6.35 -1.68
N ARG A 148 -19.14 -5.33 -0.88
CA ARG A 148 -20.04 -5.35 0.29
C ARG A 148 -19.62 -6.36 1.37
N ALA A 149 -18.37 -6.77 1.35
CA ALA A 149 -17.74 -7.56 2.42
C ALA A 149 -17.20 -6.65 3.54
N LEU A 150 -16.89 -7.23 4.67
CA LEU A 150 -16.40 -6.51 5.85
C LEU A 150 -14.87 -6.59 5.93
N PRO A 151 -14.14 -5.46 5.84
CA PRO A 151 -12.71 -5.45 6.12
C PRO A 151 -12.47 -5.61 7.64
N VAL A 152 -11.69 -6.60 8.02
CA VAL A 152 -11.24 -6.84 9.39
C VAL A 152 -9.78 -6.48 9.49
N LEU A 153 -9.42 -5.55 10.37
CA LEU A 153 -8.06 -5.05 10.47
C LEU A 153 -7.27 -5.86 11.50
N ALA A 154 -6.18 -6.48 11.06
CA ALA A 154 -5.17 -7.09 11.91
C ALA A 154 -3.97 -6.17 12.02
N ASP A 155 -3.39 -6.05 13.21
CA ASP A 155 -2.29 -5.14 13.47
C ASP A 155 -1.01 -5.57 12.74
N ILE A 156 -0.01 -4.70 12.73
CA ILE A 156 1.27 -4.91 12.06
C ILE A 156 2.38 -5.13 13.08
N ASP A 157 3.38 -5.86 12.68
CA ASP A 157 4.63 -5.95 13.40
C ASP A 157 5.38 -4.60 13.35
N ARG A 158 5.89 -4.16 14.51
CA ARG A 158 6.47 -2.82 14.67
C ARG A 158 7.84 -2.64 14.02
N GLU A 159 8.54 -3.72 13.74
CA GLU A 159 9.88 -3.67 13.17
C GLU A 159 9.84 -3.79 11.65
N SER A 160 9.04 -4.71 11.13
CA SER A 160 8.95 -5.01 9.70
C SER A 160 7.86 -4.21 8.97
N PHE A 161 6.87 -3.68 9.70
CA PHE A 161 5.65 -3.06 9.16
C PHE A 161 4.79 -4.00 8.31
N GLN A 162 5.07 -5.30 8.34
CA GLN A 162 4.24 -6.31 7.72
C GLN A 162 3.05 -6.65 8.63
N ILE A 163 1.97 -7.17 8.04
CA ILE A 163 0.86 -7.69 8.83
C ILE A 163 1.37 -8.78 9.78
N ASP A 164 0.96 -8.72 11.05
CA ASP A 164 1.38 -9.69 12.07
C ASP A 164 0.53 -10.97 11.96
N PRO A 165 1.13 -12.14 11.68
CA PRO A 165 0.39 -13.40 11.59
C PRO A 165 -0.37 -13.76 12.86
N ASP A 166 0.18 -13.46 14.04
CA ASP A 166 -0.48 -13.76 15.33
C ASP A 166 -1.73 -12.89 15.52
N GLU A 167 -1.68 -11.64 15.04
CA GLU A 167 -2.84 -10.76 15.04
C GLU A 167 -3.88 -11.20 13.98
N VAL A 168 -3.46 -11.72 12.85
CA VAL A 168 -4.35 -12.32 11.85
C VAL A 168 -5.09 -13.50 12.44
N GLU A 169 -4.38 -14.44 13.09
CA GLU A 169 -4.98 -15.64 13.70
C GLU A 169 -6.09 -15.29 14.70
N LYS A 170 -5.86 -14.28 15.55
CA LYS A 170 -6.85 -13.79 16.54
C LYS A 170 -8.11 -13.20 15.90
N LYS A 171 -8.06 -12.80 14.62
CA LYS A 171 -9.16 -12.16 13.90
C LYS A 171 -9.95 -13.14 13.02
N ILE A 172 -9.47 -14.37 12.85
CA ILE A 172 -10.18 -15.38 12.06
C ILE A 172 -11.50 -15.76 12.72
N THR A 173 -12.58 -15.68 11.96
CA THR A 173 -13.93 -16.10 12.35
C THR A 173 -14.48 -17.09 11.33
N LYS A 174 -15.68 -17.61 11.58
CA LYS A 174 -16.39 -18.46 10.61
C LYS A 174 -16.77 -17.72 9.31
N ASN A 175 -16.78 -16.40 9.34
CA ASN A 175 -17.12 -15.54 8.20
C ASN A 175 -15.88 -15.13 7.40
N THR A 176 -14.67 -15.36 7.89
CA THR A 176 -13.43 -15.03 7.21
C THR A 176 -13.28 -15.86 5.94
N LYS A 177 -13.18 -15.22 4.79
CA LYS A 177 -13.04 -15.83 3.47
C LYS A 177 -11.66 -15.66 2.87
N ALA A 178 -10.99 -14.57 3.21
CA ALA A 178 -9.67 -14.27 2.66
C ALA A 178 -8.81 -13.45 3.64
N ILE A 179 -7.52 -13.52 3.43
CA ILE A 179 -6.52 -12.63 4.00
C ILE A 179 -5.88 -11.89 2.84
N MET A 180 -5.85 -10.55 2.91
CA MET A 180 -5.27 -9.67 1.91
C MET A 180 -4.07 -8.95 2.52
N PRO A 181 -2.87 -9.55 2.49
CA PRO A 181 -1.68 -8.94 3.04
C PRO A 181 -1.21 -7.76 2.18
N VAL A 182 -0.57 -6.79 2.81
CA VAL A 182 0.11 -5.68 2.16
C VAL A 182 1.58 -5.76 2.52
N HIS A 183 2.43 -5.89 1.53
CA HIS A 183 3.88 -5.98 1.73
C HIS A 183 4.52 -4.59 1.59
N MET A 184 5.35 -4.21 2.56
CA MET A 184 6.10 -2.96 2.61
C MET A 184 7.54 -3.14 2.13
#